data_c24b7b7f11abc5eed4f6612ccfc053e1
#
_entry.id   c24b7b7f11abc5eed4f6612ccfc053e1
#
_cell.length_a   1.000
_cell.length_b   1.000
_cell.length_c   1.000
_cell.angle_alpha   90.00
_cell.angle_beta   90.00
_cell.angle_gamma   90.00
#
_symmetry.space_group_name_H-M   'P 1'
#
loop_
_entity.id
_entity.type
_entity.pdbx_description
1 polymer ?
#
loop_
_entity_poly.entity_id
_entity_poly.type
_entity_poly.pdbx_seq_one_letter_code
_entity_poly.pdbx_strand_id
1 'polypeptide(L)'
;DNTANEACVLLAGIGESSDAHHMSAPHPEGAGAIAAMQAALDDAQISAQDIDYINLHGTATPKNDAMESRAVLSVFGDTPPPASSTKPLVGHTLGAAGAIEAAFCYLLLSQHNHSFALPPHRFDGQQDPQDPSIALVAPMQFAEHGKLNYVMSNSFAFGGSNASLIFCRKGA
;
A
#
# COMPACT_ATOMS: atom_id res chain seq x y z
N ASP A 1 -7.59 -36.79 0.99
CA ASP A 1 -6.77 -35.62 1.34
C ASP A 1 -7.34 -34.40 0.65
N ASN A 2 -8.14 -33.63 1.38
CA ASN A 2 -8.88 -32.49 0.88
C ASN A 2 -8.14 -31.18 1.25
N THR A 3 -6.83 -31.10 0.94
CA THR A 3 -5.98 -29.93 1.16
C THR A 3 -5.98 -28.93 -0.01
N ALA A 4 -6.92 -29.08 -0.96
CA ALA A 4 -6.94 -28.31 -2.21
C ALA A 4 -7.63 -26.96 -2.12
N ASN A 5 -7.99 -26.44 -0.94
CA ASN A 5 -8.74 -25.20 -0.79
C ASN A 5 -8.18 -24.24 0.28
N GLU A 6 -6.89 -24.28 0.54
CA GLU A 6 -6.24 -23.20 1.29
C GLU A 6 -6.18 -21.98 0.37
N ALA A 7 -6.73 -20.85 0.84
CA ALA A 7 -6.63 -19.59 0.12
C ALA A 7 -5.15 -19.24 -0.06
N CYS A 8 -4.60 -19.55 -1.22
CA CYS A 8 -3.22 -19.26 -1.55
C CYS A 8 -3.14 -17.76 -1.91
N VAL A 9 -2.23 -17.04 -1.24
CA VAL A 9 -1.90 -15.67 -1.57
C VAL A 9 -0.72 -15.67 -2.54
N LEU A 10 -0.84 -14.94 -3.62
CA LEU A 10 0.17 -14.82 -4.66
C LEU A 10 0.75 -13.40 -4.68
N LEU A 11 2.01 -13.28 -5.03
CA LEU A 11 2.60 -12.02 -5.46
C LEU A 11 2.23 -11.85 -6.94
N ALA A 12 1.31 -10.95 -7.22
CA ALA A 12 0.71 -10.77 -8.52
C ALA A 12 1.46 -9.76 -9.39
N GLY A 13 2.07 -8.73 -8.78
CA GLY A 13 2.81 -7.72 -9.52
C GLY A 13 3.89 -7.06 -8.69
N ILE A 14 4.95 -6.63 -9.38
CA ILE A 14 6.10 -5.92 -8.82
C ILE A 14 6.39 -4.71 -9.70
N GLY A 15 6.54 -3.54 -9.05
CA GLY A 15 6.97 -2.33 -9.72
C GLY A 15 8.12 -1.67 -8.97
N GLU A 16 9.12 -1.23 -9.70
CA GLU A 16 10.31 -0.56 -9.17
C GLU A 16 10.59 0.72 -9.96
N SER A 17 11.16 1.69 -9.28
CA SER A 17 11.62 2.94 -9.89
C SER A 17 12.73 3.59 -9.09
N SER A 18 13.31 4.64 -9.63
CA SER A 18 14.22 5.51 -8.90
C SER A 18 13.87 6.97 -9.16
N ASP A 19 13.76 7.78 -8.08
CA ASP A 19 13.50 9.23 -8.22
C ASP A 19 14.64 9.96 -8.92
N ALA A 20 15.88 9.58 -8.64
CA ALA A 20 17.09 10.29 -9.08
C ALA A 20 17.03 11.82 -8.82
N HIS A 21 16.30 12.21 -7.73
CA HIS A 21 16.01 13.61 -7.43
C HIS A 21 16.92 14.20 -6.34
N HIS A 22 16.96 13.59 -5.17
CA HIS A 22 17.73 14.06 -4.02
C HIS A 22 18.14 12.92 -3.09
N MET A 23 19.29 13.05 -2.44
CA MET A 23 19.89 12.02 -1.59
C MET A 23 19.02 11.61 -0.39
N SER A 24 18.22 12.54 0.17
CA SER A 24 17.45 12.34 1.40
C SER A 24 16.02 12.89 1.35
N ALA A 25 15.48 13.15 0.16
CA ALA A 25 14.10 13.61 0.00
C ALA A 25 13.47 12.96 -1.23
N PRO A 26 12.18 12.57 -1.15
CA PRO A 26 11.46 12.08 -2.32
C PRO A 26 11.26 13.21 -3.33
N HIS A 27 10.97 12.84 -4.58
CA HIS A 27 10.53 13.80 -5.60
C HIS A 27 9.19 14.41 -5.15
N PRO A 28 9.04 15.74 -5.05
CA PRO A 28 7.83 16.35 -4.47
C PRO A 28 6.52 15.96 -5.14
N GLU A 29 6.55 15.74 -6.45
CA GLU A 29 5.38 15.30 -7.23
C GLU A 29 5.18 13.79 -7.24
N GLY A 30 6.01 13.02 -6.52
CA GLY A 30 5.88 11.57 -6.41
C GLY A 30 6.12 10.80 -7.69
N ALA A 31 6.87 11.35 -8.64
CA ALA A 31 7.04 10.75 -9.98
C ALA A 31 7.55 9.29 -9.90
N GLY A 32 8.53 9.02 -9.04
CA GLY A 32 9.02 7.66 -8.83
C GLY A 32 8.00 6.74 -8.16
N ALA A 33 7.29 7.23 -7.14
CA ALA A 33 6.23 6.47 -6.47
C ALA A 33 5.09 6.11 -7.45
N ILE A 34 4.67 7.08 -8.28
CA ILE A 34 3.69 6.85 -9.36
C ILE A 34 4.19 5.77 -10.32
N ALA A 35 5.42 5.89 -10.78
CA ALA A 35 6.01 4.93 -11.73
C ALA A 35 6.09 3.52 -11.14
N ALA A 36 6.47 3.37 -9.86
CA ALA A 36 6.51 2.07 -9.19
C ALA A 36 5.12 1.46 -9.04
N MET A 37 4.12 2.23 -8.61
CA MET A 37 2.74 1.74 -8.50
C MET A 37 2.16 1.34 -9.87
N GLN A 38 2.38 2.16 -10.90
CA GLN A 38 1.90 1.86 -12.25
C GLN A 38 2.57 0.60 -12.81
N ALA A 39 3.89 0.46 -12.64
CA ALA A 39 4.62 -0.74 -13.09
C ALA A 39 4.10 -2.01 -12.38
N ALA A 40 3.76 -1.93 -11.08
CA ALA A 40 3.18 -3.06 -10.37
C ALA A 40 1.78 -3.44 -10.90
N LEU A 41 0.95 -2.46 -11.25
CA LEU A 41 -0.37 -2.70 -11.88
C LEU A 41 -0.21 -3.33 -13.26
N ASP A 42 0.72 -2.82 -14.07
CA ASP A 42 1.00 -3.35 -15.41
C ASP A 42 1.55 -4.79 -15.35
N ASP A 43 2.44 -5.10 -14.40
CA ASP A 43 2.98 -6.45 -14.18
C ASP A 43 1.89 -7.43 -13.71
N ALA A 44 1.00 -6.97 -12.82
CA ALA A 44 -0.15 -7.76 -12.38
C ALA A 44 -1.25 -7.89 -13.45
N GLN A 45 -1.20 -7.12 -14.53
CA GLN A 45 -2.21 -7.05 -15.60
C GLN A 45 -3.63 -6.69 -15.07
N ILE A 46 -3.69 -5.78 -14.08
CA ILE A 46 -4.93 -5.28 -13.49
C ILE A 46 -4.99 -3.75 -13.57
N SER A 47 -6.16 -3.21 -13.31
CA SER A 47 -6.38 -1.77 -13.21
C SER A 47 -6.27 -1.27 -11.77
N ALA A 48 -6.10 0.05 -11.58
CA ALA A 48 -6.08 0.66 -10.26
C ALA A 48 -7.38 0.39 -9.46
N GLN A 49 -8.51 0.27 -10.15
CA GLN A 49 -9.83 0.02 -9.55
C GLN A 49 -9.97 -1.39 -8.95
N ASP A 50 -9.08 -2.31 -9.30
CA ASP A 50 -9.08 -3.68 -8.77
C ASP A 50 -8.40 -3.79 -7.41
N ILE A 51 -7.65 -2.74 -6.98
CA ILE A 51 -6.98 -2.69 -5.67
C ILE A 51 -7.99 -2.38 -4.57
N ASP A 52 -8.08 -3.24 -3.58
CA ASP A 52 -9.01 -3.14 -2.45
C ASP A 52 -8.43 -2.44 -1.21
N TYR A 53 -7.10 -2.40 -1.11
CA TYR A 53 -6.40 -1.78 0.02
C TYR A 53 -4.95 -1.44 -0.33
N ILE A 54 -4.44 -0.34 0.23
CA ILE A 54 -3.04 0.07 0.12
C ILE A 54 -2.38 0.10 1.51
N ASN A 55 -1.29 -0.65 1.69
CA ASN A 55 -0.36 -0.43 2.78
C ASN A 55 0.63 0.65 2.36
N LEU A 56 0.50 1.82 2.97
CA LEU A 56 1.31 3.00 2.67
C LEU A 56 2.74 2.86 3.20
N HIS A 57 3.69 3.46 2.50
CA HIS A 57 5.00 3.71 3.08
C HIS A 57 4.89 4.55 4.36
N GLY A 58 4.13 5.64 4.35
CA GLY A 58 3.57 6.37 5.48
C GLY A 58 4.51 6.52 6.69
N THR A 59 5.58 7.31 6.56
CA THR A 59 6.60 7.49 7.60
C THR A 59 6.25 8.53 8.66
N ALA A 60 5.12 9.20 8.55
CA ALA A 60 4.71 10.34 9.37
C ALA A 60 5.71 11.52 9.27
N THR A 61 6.29 11.71 8.08
CA THR A 61 7.11 12.88 7.78
C THR A 61 6.41 13.74 6.74
N PRO A 62 6.38 15.09 6.91
CA PRO A 62 5.61 15.96 6.02
C PRO A 62 5.91 15.75 4.52
N LYS A 63 7.19 15.59 4.16
CA LYS A 63 7.58 15.40 2.75
C LYS A 63 7.11 14.07 2.17
N ASN A 64 7.22 12.98 2.95
CA ASN A 64 6.78 11.68 2.47
C ASN A 64 5.26 11.62 2.35
N ASP A 65 4.55 12.06 3.38
CA ASP A 65 3.11 11.91 3.44
C ASP A 65 2.41 12.77 2.37
N ALA A 66 2.91 14.01 2.17
CA ALA A 66 2.46 14.87 1.07
C ALA A 66 2.73 14.24 -0.31
N MET A 67 3.93 13.71 -0.53
CA MET A 67 4.32 13.07 -1.79
C MET A 67 3.48 11.82 -2.05
N GLU A 68 3.36 10.93 -1.06
CA GLU A 68 2.65 9.66 -1.21
C GLU A 68 1.16 9.87 -1.44
N SER A 69 0.53 10.83 -0.74
CA SER A 69 -0.87 11.19 -0.97
C SER A 69 -1.12 11.67 -2.40
N ARG A 70 -0.24 12.53 -2.95
CA ARG A 70 -0.31 12.96 -4.35
C ARG A 70 -0.13 11.80 -5.32
N ALA A 71 0.85 10.92 -5.06
CA ALA A 71 1.12 9.77 -5.90
C ALA A 71 -0.06 8.79 -5.93
N VAL A 72 -0.67 8.52 -4.77
CA VAL A 72 -1.87 7.67 -4.68
C VAL A 72 -3.02 8.28 -5.48
N LEU A 73 -3.34 9.57 -5.31
CA LEU A 73 -4.40 10.20 -6.10
C LEU A 73 -4.10 10.25 -7.59
N SER A 74 -2.83 10.39 -7.97
CA SER A 74 -2.44 10.37 -9.39
C SER A 74 -2.70 9.01 -10.05
N VAL A 75 -2.50 7.91 -9.33
CA VAL A 75 -2.70 6.55 -9.85
C VAL A 75 -4.15 6.09 -9.74
N PHE A 76 -4.81 6.38 -8.61
CA PHE A 76 -6.13 5.83 -8.27
C PHE A 76 -7.29 6.82 -8.54
N GLY A 77 -6.99 8.08 -8.87
CA GLY A 77 -8.01 9.12 -9.07
C GLY A 77 -8.63 9.62 -7.77
N ASP A 78 -9.82 10.22 -7.87
CA ASP A 78 -10.50 10.90 -6.76
C ASP A 78 -11.07 9.94 -5.69
N THR A 79 -11.13 8.65 -5.97
CA THR A 79 -11.68 7.63 -5.07
C THR A 79 -10.69 6.48 -4.87
N PRO A 80 -9.53 6.74 -4.24
CA PRO A 80 -8.56 5.70 -3.96
C PRO A 80 -9.13 4.67 -2.97
N PRO A 81 -8.64 3.42 -2.99
CA PRO A 81 -9.04 2.42 -2.03
C PRO A 81 -8.63 2.82 -0.60
N PRO A 82 -9.23 2.19 0.44
CA PRO A 82 -8.81 2.39 1.82
C PRO A 82 -7.31 2.14 1.99
N ALA A 83 -6.63 3.02 2.72
CA ALA A 83 -5.19 2.97 2.88
C ALA A 83 -4.77 3.16 4.35
N SER A 84 -3.67 2.55 4.77
CA SER A 84 -3.09 2.82 6.08
C SER A 84 -1.59 2.60 6.12
N SER A 85 -0.90 3.33 7.00
CA SER A 85 0.45 2.97 7.43
C SER A 85 0.39 2.07 8.65
N THR A 86 1.12 0.98 8.64
CA THR A 86 1.28 0.09 9.79
C THR A 86 2.48 0.46 10.67
N LYS A 87 3.31 1.42 10.25
CA LYS A 87 4.48 1.89 11.00
C LYS A 87 4.18 2.40 12.41
N PRO A 88 3.06 3.09 12.69
CA PRO A 88 2.71 3.46 14.08
C PRO A 88 2.52 2.26 15.02
N LEU A 89 2.28 1.07 14.49
CA LEU A 89 2.05 -0.16 15.27
C LEU A 89 3.35 -0.95 15.52
N VAL A 90 4.32 -0.89 14.60
CA VAL A 90 5.52 -1.75 14.61
C VAL A 90 6.83 -0.98 14.54
N GLY A 91 6.78 0.32 14.33
CA GLY A 91 7.95 1.16 14.07
C GLY A 91 8.43 1.11 12.62
N HIS A 92 9.28 2.07 12.25
CA HIS A 92 9.97 2.05 10.97
C HIS A 92 11.23 1.17 11.07
N THR A 93 11.14 -0.07 10.65
CA THR A 93 12.21 -1.08 10.79
C THR A 93 13.27 -1.00 9.68
N LEU A 94 13.34 0.13 8.96
CA LEU A 94 14.32 0.42 7.90
C LEU A 94 14.37 -0.68 6.83
N GLY A 95 15.49 -1.38 6.69
CA GLY A 95 15.65 -2.43 5.68
C GLY A 95 14.69 -3.61 5.80
N ALA A 96 14.06 -3.82 6.97
CA ALA A 96 13.05 -4.86 7.15
C ALA A 96 11.61 -4.34 6.93
N ALA A 97 11.40 -3.02 6.78
CA ALA A 97 10.06 -2.42 6.73
C ALA A 97 9.21 -3.01 5.60
N GLY A 98 9.72 -3.04 4.39
CA GLY A 98 8.99 -3.57 3.23
C GLY A 98 8.61 -5.04 3.39
N ALA A 99 9.49 -5.86 3.98
CA ALA A 99 9.18 -7.28 4.24
C ALA A 99 8.09 -7.45 5.29
N ILE A 100 8.09 -6.64 6.36
CA ILE A 100 7.04 -6.66 7.39
C ILE A 100 5.69 -6.21 6.80
N GLU A 101 5.69 -5.16 6.00
CA GLU A 101 4.49 -4.63 5.34
C GLU A 101 3.94 -5.61 4.30
N ALA A 102 4.80 -6.27 3.55
CA ALA A 102 4.43 -7.38 2.67
C ALA A 102 3.80 -8.55 3.45
N ALA A 103 4.34 -8.88 4.63
CA ALA A 103 3.75 -9.90 5.49
C ALA A 103 2.35 -9.50 6.00
N PHE A 104 2.10 -8.23 6.31
CA PHE A 104 0.75 -7.76 6.65
C PHE A 104 -0.21 -7.90 5.46
N CYS A 105 0.22 -7.54 4.25
CA CYS A 105 -0.60 -7.73 3.04
C CYS A 105 -0.91 -9.21 2.79
N TYR A 106 0.08 -10.09 2.98
CA TYR A 106 -0.14 -11.54 2.92
C TYR A 106 -1.17 -12.02 3.95
N LEU A 107 -1.02 -11.63 5.22
CA LEU A 107 -1.94 -12.02 6.29
C LEU A 107 -3.35 -11.48 6.06
N LEU A 108 -3.47 -10.28 5.52
CA LEU A 108 -4.73 -9.63 5.19
C LEU A 108 -5.55 -10.43 4.19
N LEU A 109 -4.89 -11.01 3.18
CA LEU A 109 -5.52 -11.86 2.16
C LEU A 109 -5.64 -13.33 2.58
N SER A 110 -4.91 -13.76 3.60
CA SER A 110 -4.88 -15.16 4.02
C SER A 110 -6.19 -15.58 4.71
N GLN A 111 -6.34 -16.89 4.91
CA GLN A 111 -7.45 -17.47 5.68
C GLN A 111 -7.47 -17.03 7.15
N HIS A 112 -6.40 -16.43 7.68
CA HIS A 112 -6.36 -15.96 9.07
C HIS A 112 -7.18 -14.68 9.29
N ASN A 113 -7.48 -13.92 8.24
CA ASN A 113 -8.34 -12.73 8.30
C ASN A 113 -9.80 -13.08 7.99
N HIS A 114 -10.44 -13.84 8.85
CA HIS A 114 -11.84 -14.27 8.66
C HIS A 114 -12.84 -13.11 8.69
N SER A 115 -12.52 -12.01 9.37
CA SER A 115 -13.38 -10.85 9.52
C SER A 115 -13.22 -9.81 8.42
N PHE A 116 -12.23 -9.97 7.53
CA PHE A 116 -11.84 -8.94 6.55
C PHE A 116 -11.47 -7.60 7.21
N ALA A 117 -10.89 -7.64 8.42
CA ALA A 117 -10.41 -6.46 9.12
C ALA A 117 -9.27 -5.80 8.34
N LEU A 118 -9.34 -4.47 8.22
CA LEU A 118 -8.27 -3.68 7.61
C LEU A 118 -7.33 -3.15 8.70
N PRO A 119 -6.01 -3.08 8.45
CA PRO A 119 -5.07 -2.49 9.39
C PRO A 119 -5.42 -1.02 9.62
N PRO A 120 -5.66 -0.58 10.88
CA PRO A 120 -6.07 0.79 11.14
C PRO A 120 -4.90 1.77 10.93
N HIS A 121 -5.20 2.92 10.35
CA HIS A 121 -4.27 4.04 10.35
C HIS A 121 -4.31 4.74 11.72
N ARG A 122 -3.18 4.72 12.43
CA ARG A 122 -3.06 5.34 13.76
C ARG A 122 -2.46 6.73 13.63
N PHE A 123 -3.29 7.77 13.79
CA PHE A 123 -2.89 9.17 13.78
C PHE A 123 -3.77 9.97 14.76
N ASP A 124 -3.44 11.23 14.99
CA ASP A 124 -4.13 12.12 15.94
C ASP A 124 -5.47 12.68 15.44
N GLY A 125 -5.88 12.33 14.21
CA GLY A 125 -7.08 12.82 13.56
C GLY A 125 -6.89 14.17 12.85
N GLN A 126 -5.69 14.73 12.85
CA GLN A 126 -5.38 15.99 12.19
C GLN A 126 -4.60 15.72 10.89
N GLN A 127 -5.27 15.86 9.77
CA GLN A 127 -4.62 15.83 8.46
C GLN A 127 -4.09 17.22 8.12
N ASP A 128 -2.90 17.29 7.53
CA ASP A 128 -2.38 18.56 7.02
C ASP A 128 -3.34 19.09 5.94
N PRO A 129 -3.91 20.31 6.12
CA PRO A 129 -4.86 20.87 5.15
C PRO A 129 -4.23 21.19 3.79
N GLN A 130 -2.91 21.18 3.67
CA GLN A 130 -2.19 21.40 2.41
C GLN A 130 -1.97 20.10 1.64
N ASP A 131 -2.14 18.93 2.29
CA ASP A 131 -1.96 17.65 1.65
C ASP A 131 -3.28 17.13 1.07
N PRO A 132 -3.24 16.47 -0.09
CA PRO A 132 -4.42 15.84 -0.64
C PRO A 132 -4.97 14.76 0.30
N SER A 133 -6.28 14.76 0.50
CA SER A 133 -6.94 13.78 1.36
C SER A 133 -7.09 12.44 0.65
N ILE A 134 -6.64 11.37 1.31
CA ILE A 134 -6.86 9.99 0.88
C ILE A 134 -7.71 9.24 1.92
N ALA A 135 -8.31 8.12 1.52
CA ALA A 135 -9.19 7.33 2.37
C ALA A 135 -8.39 6.52 3.41
N LEU A 136 -8.12 7.12 4.58
CA LEU A 136 -7.39 6.45 5.66
C LEU A 136 -8.32 5.51 6.45
N VAL A 137 -7.84 4.29 6.70
CA VAL A 137 -8.58 3.25 7.42
C VAL A 137 -8.82 3.66 8.88
N ALA A 138 -10.08 3.77 9.25
CA ALA A 138 -10.49 4.04 10.63
C ALA A 138 -10.30 2.81 11.55
N PRO A 139 -10.22 3.00 12.88
CA PRO A 139 -10.25 1.87 13.81
C PRO A 139 -11.49 1.00 13.60
N MET A 140 -11.32 -0.32 13.63
CA MET A 140 -12.39 -1.32 13.41
C MET A 140 -13.10 -1.21 12.04
N GLN A 141 -12.41 -0.76 11.04
CA GLN A 141 -12.89 -0.80 9.65
C GLN A 141 -12.65 -2.19 9.05
N PHE A 142 -13.62 -2.67 8.30
CA PHE A 142 -13.60 -3.96 7.63
C PHE A 142 -13.85 -3.76 6.14
N ALA A 143 -13.22 -4.58 5.30
CA ALA A 143 -13.61 -4.67 3.91
C ALA A 143 -14.95 -5.42 3.79
N GLU A 144 -15.67 -5.19 2.71
CA GLU A 144 -16.88 -5.96 2.39
C GLU A 144 -16.51 -7.43 2.17
N HIS A 145 -17.33 -8.33 2.71
CA HIS A 145 -17.09 -9.77 2.61
C HIS A 145 -16.95 -10.20 1.14
N GLY A 146 -15.85 -10.88 0.83
CA GLY A 146 -15.55 -11.34 -0.51
C GLY A 146 -14.97 -10.27 -1.46
N LYS A 147 -14.80 -9.03 -0.99
CA LYS A 147 -14.23 -7.93 -1.77
C LYS A 147 -12.81 -7.54 -1.35
N LEU A 148 -12.04 -8.44 -0.79
CA LEU A 148 -10.63 -8.24 -0.49
C LEU A 148 -9.82 -9.24 -1.28
N ASN A 149 -9.46 -8.87 -2.51
CA ASN A 149 -8.83 -9.74 -3.50
C ASN A 149 -7.42 -9.28 -3.88
N TYR A 150 -7.21 -7.98 -4.05
CA TYR A 150 -5.93 -7.38 -4.40
C TYR A 150 -5.53 -6.32 -3.38
N VAL A 151 -4.31 -6.40 -2.90
CA VAL A 151 -3.74 -5.39 -1.98
C VAL A 151 -2.37 -4.96 -2.45
N MET A 152 -2.09 -3.66 -2.32
CA MET A 152 -0.80 -3.08 -2.69
C MET A 152 0.00 -2.72 -1.44
N SER A 153 1.32 -2.93 -1.48
CA SER A 153 2.28 -2.49 -0.45
C SER A 153 3.31 -1.56 -1.07
N ASN A 154 3.44 -0.36 -0.53
CA ASN A 154 4.37 0.66 -1.02
C ASN A 154 5.58 0.80 -0.10
N SER A 155 6.76 0.91 -0.70
CA SER A 155 8.02 1.18 -0.01
C SER A 155 8.83 2.19 -0.80
N PHE A 156 8.95 3.42 -0.25
CA PHE A 156 9.63 4.55 -0.90
C PHE A 156 10.81 4.98 -0.04
N ALA A 157 12.03 4.79 -0.53
CA ALA A 157 13.23 5.04 0.24
C ALA A 157 13.87 6.40 -0.08
N PHE A 158 14.59 6.92 0.89
CA PHE A 158 15.50 8.04 0.64
C PHE A 158 16.51 7.69 -0.45
N GLY A 159 16.88 8.69 -1.26
CA GLY A 159 17.72 8.48 -2.43
C GLY A 159 16.96 7.95 -3.64
N GLY A 160 15.66 7.62 -3.45
CA GLY A 160 14.72 7.40 -4.51
C GLY A 160 14.59 5.97 -5.01
N SER A 161 14.96 4.95 -4.25
CA SER A 161 14.56 3.59 -4.58
C SER A 161 13.12 3.37 -4.15
N ASN A 162 12.21 3.19 -5.10
CA ASN A 162 10.79 2.97 -4.86
C ASN A 162 10.40 1.57 -5.29
N ALA A 163 9.56 0.91 -4.50
CA ALA A 163 8.99 -0.39 -4.83
C ALA A 163 7.51 -0.45 -4.44
N SER A 164 6.70 -1.05 -5.30
CA SER A 164 5.30 -1.39 -5.03
C SER A 164 5.07 -2.87 -5.33
N LEU A 165 4.44 -3.56 -4.40
CA LEU A 165 4.11 -4.98 -4.53
C LEU A 165 2.61 -5.15 -4.53
N ILE A 166 2.07 -6.00 -5.39
CA ILE A 166 0.65 -6.38 -5.40
C ILE A 166 0.52 -7.84 -5.03
N PHE A 167 -0.26 -8.08 -3.99
CA PHE A 167 -0.65 -9.43 -3.56
C PHE A 167 -2.10 -9.69 -3.94
N CYS A 168 -2.42 -10.94 -4.31
CA CYS A 168 -3.79 -11.32 -4.59
C CYS A 168 -4.15 -12.68 -3.98
N ARG A 169 -5.46 -12.93 -3.82
CA ARG A 169 -5.98 -14.28 -3.56
C ARG A 169 -5.93 -15.09 -4.86
N LYS A 170 -5.57 -16.35 -4.76
CA LYS A 170 -5.60 -17.24 -5.92
C LYS A 170 -7.04 -17.35 -6.45
N GLY A 171 -7.23 -17.01 -7.72
CA GLY A 171 -8.53 -17.02 -8.38
C GLY A 171 -9.30 -15.71 -8.29
N ALA A 172 -8.62 -14.63 -7.85
CA ALA A 172 -9.14 -13.26 -7.93
C ALA A 172 -9.14 -12.77 -9.39
#